data_dbd96c36ec1637fa538e0485d40c91b5
#
_entry.id   dbd96c36ec1637fa538e0485d40c91b5
#
_cell.length_a   1.000
_cell.length_b   1.000
_cell.length_c   1.000
_cell.angle_alpha   90.00
_cell.angle_beta   90.00
_cell.angle_gamma   90.00
#
_symmetry.space_group_name_H-M   'P 1'
#
loop_
_entity.id
_entity.type
_entity.pdbx_description
1 polymer ?
#
loop_
_entity_poly.entity_id
_entity_poly.type
_entity_poly.pdbx_seq_one_letter_code
_entity_poly.pdbx_strand_id
1 'polypeptide(L)'
;AVIDCCESGSTLRFIIPIAAALGVNAQFIGEGRLPHRPIDIYIRELSAKGIKFDYNNTMPFNICGQLHGGTFALEGDVSSQFVTGLLFALPLLKENSEIVLTSPLESKPYADMTIECLTKFGVEVSETENSYKINGNQQYKPYNASVEGDYSQAAFFYTANALGSNVEISGLNPNSVQGDRKILEIIDSMCYNKSCLGSFKADCKDIPDLVPILAVLGCFGNDTSEIYNAQRLRIKESDRLRSVSDMLNKLGGNVTVKEDGLVIEPVRTLHGGVVDSCGDHRIAMCAAIAALKADGDVIIQGAESVEKSYPNFFEDYNNLGGKASVIIME
;
A
#
# COMPACT_ATOMS: atom_id res chain seq x y z
N ALA A 1 0.50 -27.96 3.49
CA ALA A 1 0.44 -26.83 4.44
C ALA A 1 -0.85 -26.04 4.25
N VAL A 2 -1.38 -25.43 5.31
CA VAL A 2 -2.44 -24.42 5.21
C VAL A 2 -1.81 -23.06 5.52
N ILE A 3 -2.04 -22.10 4.65
CA ILE A 3 -1.51 -20.74 4.73
C ILE A 3 -2.70 -19.79 4.84
N ASP A 4 -2.90 -19.24 6.02
CA ASP A 4 -3.92 -18.23 6.25
C ASP A 4 -3.34 -16.85 5.93
N CYS A 5 -3.93 -16.21 4.94
CA CYS A 5 -3.54 -14.88 4.50
C CYS A 5 -4.39 -13.78 5.16
N CYS A 6 -5.38 -14.13 5.99
CA CYS A 6 -6.37 -13.17 6.48
C CYS A 6 -6.88 -12.28 5.34
N GLU A 7 -6.69 -10.96 5.41
CA GLU A 7 -6.99 -10.01 4.33
C GLU A 7 -5.75 -9.53 3.56
N SER A 8 -4.55 -10.09 3.84
CA SER A 8 -3.27 -9.59 3.33
C SER A 8 -2.97 -10.05 1.91
N GLY A 9 -3.07 -9.12 0.96
CA GLY A 9 -2.64 -9.34 -0.43
C GLY A 9 -1.13 -9.58 -0.57
N SER A 10 -0.31 -9.00 0.31
CA SER A 10 1.14 -9.22 0.33
C SER A 10 1.47 -10.65 0.77
N THR A 11 0.88 -11.13 1.88
CA THR A 11 1.05 -12.51 2.33
C THR A 11 0.70 -13.48 1.21
N LEU A 12 -0.48 -13.30 0.59
CA LEU A 12 -0.92 -14.17 -0.51
C LEU A 12 0.09 -14.18 -1.66
N ARG A 13 0.40 -13.01 -2.22
CA ARG A 13 1.21 -12.91 -3.43
C ARG A 13 2.68 -13.20 -3.23
N PHE A 14 3.20 -13.04 -2.00
CA PHE A 14 4.59 -13.38 -1.71
C PHE A 14 4.77 -14.87 -1.44
N ILE A 15 3.84 -15.48 -0.71
CA ILE A 15 4.00 -16.88 -0.30
C ILE A 15 3.65 -17.87 -1.41
N ILE A 16 2.73 -17.54 -2.34
CA ILE A 16 2.42 -18.43 -3.47
C ILE A 16 3.69 -18.87 -4.22
N PRO A 17 4.52 -17.96 -4.79
CA PRO A 17 5.72 -18.39 -5.52
C PRO A 17 6.80 -18.98 -4.62
N ILE A 18 6.91 -18.59 -3.34
CA ILE A 18 7.84 -19.19 -2.38
C ILE A 18 7.45 -20.64 -2.12
N ALA A 19 6.17 -20.94 -1.83
CA ALA A 19 5.70 -22.31 -1.64
C ALA A 19 5.90 -23.14 -2.90
N ALA A 20 5.66 -22.57 -4.08
CA ALA A 20 5.89 -23.20 -5.37
C ALA A 20 7.40 -23.53 -5.60
N ALA A 21 8.30 -22.59 -5.27
CA ALA A 21 9.75 -22.78 -5.40
C ALA A 21 10.28 -23.88 -4.46
N LEU A 22 9.69 -23.98 -3.27
CA LEU A 22 10.04 -25.00 -2.28
C LEU A 22 9.36 -26.38 -2.54
N GLY A 23 8.47 -26.48 -3.55
CA GLY A 23 7.74 -27.70 -3.86
C GLY A 23 6.70 -28.08 -2.79
N VAL A 24 6.20 -27.10 -2.03
CA VAL A 24 5.26 -27.33 -0.94
C VAL A 24 3.83 -27.37 -1.49
N ASN A 25 3.12 -28.49 -1.23
CA ASN A 25 1.68 -28.51 -1.45
C ASN A 25 0.98 -27.64 -0.40
N ALA A 26 0.34 -26.57 -0.83
CA ALA A 26 -0.24 -25.57 0.05
C ALA A 26 -1.69 -25.27 -0.31
N GLN A 27 -2.53 -25.11 0.73
CA GLN A 27 -3.84 -24.52 0.66
C GLN A 27 -3.77 -23.07 1.14
N PHE A 28 -4.30 -22.15 0.36
CA PHE A 28 -4.42 -20.74 0.72
C PHE A 28 -5.84 -20.44 1.12
N ILE A 29 -5.99 -19.83 2.29
CA ILE A 29 -7.24 -19.31 2.81
C ILE A 29 -7.13 -17.82 3.08
N GLY A 30 -8.23 -17.11 3.09
CA GLY A 30 -8.28 -15.68 3.36
C GLY A 30 -9.71 -15.19 3.42
N GLU A 31 -9.89 -13.98 3.89
CA GLU A 31 -11.19 -13.38 4.16
C GLU A 31 -11.33 -11.97 3.60
N GLY A 32 -12.45 -11.31 3.89
CA GLY A 32 -12.74 -9.96 3.41
C GLY A 32 -12.80 -9.89 1.89
N ARG A 33 -12.10 -8.93 1.29
CA ARG A 33 -12.01 -8.78 -0.17
C ARG A 33 -10.90 -9.61 -0.81
N LEU A 34 -10.03 -10.25 -0.02
CA LEU A 34 -8.87 -10.98 -0.55
C LEU A 34 -9.24 -12.10 -1.53
N PRO A 35 -10.32 -12.92 -1.29
CA PRO A 35 -10.75 -13.97 -2.22
C PRO A 35 -11.08 -13.48 -3.63
N HIS A 36 -11.40 -12.19 -3.79
CA HIS A 36 -11.77 -11.59 -5.08
C HIS A 36 -10.64 -10.78 -5.73
N ARG A 37 -9.46 -10.71 -5.08
CA ARG A 37 -8.30 -10.01 -5.65
C ARG A 37 -7.61 -10.89 -6.68
N PRO A 38 -7.18 -10.34 -7.83
CA PRO A 38 -6.65 -11.13 -8.94
C PRO A 38 -5.36 -11.87 -8.57
N ILE A 39 -5.27 -13.14 -8.99
CA ILE A 39 -4.07 -13.99 -8.96
C ILE A 39 -3.78 -14.63 -10.33
N ASP A 40 -4.53 -14.24 -11.36
CA ASP A 40 -4.49 -14.83 -12.71
C ASP A 40 -3.09 -14.81 -13.32
N ILE A 41 -2.32 -13.77 -13.06
CA ILE A 41 -0.92 -13.66 -13.48
C ILE A 41 -0.12 -14.86 -12.97
N TYR A 42 -0.24 -15.21 -11.70
CA TYR A 42 0.45 -16.37 -11.14
C TYR A 42 -0.10 -17.68 -11.67
N ILE A 43 -1.42 -17.79 -11.84
CA ILE A 43 -2.00 -19.01 -12.42
C ILE A 43 -1.42 -19.24 -13.80
N ARG A 44 -1.34 -18.23 -14.66
CA ARG A 44 -0.76 -18.31 -15.99
C ARG A 44 0.73 -18.68 -15.95
N GLU A 45 1.52 -17.88 -15.25
CA GLU A 45 2.98 -17.98 -15.29
C GLU A 45 3.53 -19.21 -14.54
N LEU A 46 2.99 -19.52 -13.37
CA LEU A 46 3.48 -20.64 -12.57
C LEU A 46 2.96 -21.97 -13.11
N SER A 47 1.74 -22.02 -13.69
CA SER A 47 1.25 -23.25 -14.32
C SER A 47 2.09 -23.65 -15.54
N ALA A 48 2.55 -22.69 -16.32
CA ALA A 48 3.45 -22.94 -17.44
C ALA A 48 4.81 -23.51 -16.99
N LYS A 49 5.14 -23.46 -15.69
CA LYS A 49 6.41 -23.85 -15.09
C LYS A 49 6.29 -24.90 -13.98
N GLY A 50 5.27 -25.74 -14.07
CA GLY A 50 5.16 -26.96 -13.26
C GLY A 50 4.23 -26.91 -12.06
N ILE A 51 3.56 -25.80 -11.80
CA ILE A 51 2.61 -25.68 -10.70
C ILE A 51 1.19 -25.98 -11.18
N LYS A 52 0.48 -26.78 -10.42
CA LYS A 52 -0.95 -27.02 -10.62
C LYS A 52 -1.74 -26.21 -9.60
N PHE A 53 -2.73 -25.48 -10.08
CA PHE A 53 -3.69 -24.74 -9.26
C PHE A 53 -5.04 -25.50 -9.26
N ASP A 54 -5.58 -25.73 -8.09
CA ASP A 54 -6.98 -26.11 -7.88
C ASP A 54 -7.70 -24.85 -7.37
N TYR A 55 -8.17 -24.03 -8.32
CA TYR A 55 -8.70 -22.70 -8.08
C TYR A 55 -10.01 -22.49 -8.81
N ASN A 56 -11.07 -22.15 -8.08
CA ASN A 56 -12.41 -21.89 -8.58
C ASN A 56 -12.78 -20.39 -8.46
N ASN A 57 -11.89 -19.51 -8.88
CA ASN A 57 -12.06 -18.05 -8.85
C ASN A 57 -12.31 -17.46 -7.46
N THR A 58 -11.95 -18.18 -6.40
CA THR A 58 -12.09 -17.75 -5.00
C THR A 58 -11.19 -18.56 -4.09
N MET A 59 -11.15 -18.20 -2.81
CA MET A 59 -10.54 -18.98 -1.73
C MET A 59 -11.56 -19.88 -1.05
N PRO A 60 -11.16 -21.02 -0.47
CA PRO A 60 -9.78 -21.55 -0.47
C PRO A 60 -9.38 -22.13 -1.84
N PHE A 61 -8.08 -22.11 -2.12
CA PHE A 61 -7.54 -22.82 -3.28
C PHE A 61 -6.23 -23.55 -2.92
N ASN A 62 -5.83 -24.50 -3.77
CA ASN A 62 -4.66 -25.30 -3.55
C ASN A 62 -3.62 -25.12 -4.66
N ILE A 63 -2.33 -25.23 -4.29
CA ILE A 63 -1.24 -25.38 -5.26
C ILE A 63 -0.46 -26.65 -4.95
N CYS A 64 0.06 -27.28 -6.00
CA CYS A 64 1.01 -28.39 -5.88
C CYS A 64 1.95 -28.43 -7.09
N GLY A 65 3.09 -29.11 -6.92
CA GLY A 65 4.10 -29.25 -7.95
C GLY A 65 5.42 -28.60 -7.54
N GLN A 66 6.36 -28.50 -8.48
CA GLN A 66 7.65 -27.88 -8.33
C GLN A 66 7.80 -26.79 -9.36
N LEU A 67 8.09 -25.56 -8.91
CA LEU A 67 8.37 -24.45 -9.80
C LEU A 67 9.73 -24.63 -10.47
N HIS A 68 9.79 -24.38 -11.77
CA HIS A 68 11.01 -24.35 -12.58
C HIS A 68 11.36 -22.93 -13.01
N GLY A 69 12.65 -22.68 -13.23
CA GLY A 69 13.13 -21.40 -13.72
C GLY A 69 12.78 -21.09 -15.17
N GLY A 70 13.21 -19.95 -15.66
CA GLY A 70 12.97 -19.46 -17.00
C GLY A 70 12.37 -18.06 -17.02
N THR A 71 11.72 -17.70 -18.13
CA THR A 71 11.13 -16.34 -18.28
C THR A 71 9.71 -16.30 -17.76
N PHE A 72 9.41 -15.30 -16.94
CA PHE A 72 8.09 -14.96 -16.39
C PHE A 72 7.64 -13.62 -16.95
N ALA A 73 6.53 -13.60 -17.68
CA ALA A 73 6.00 -12.38 -18.28
C ALA A 73 4.88 -11.77 -17.44
N LEU A 74 5.11 -10.60 -16.86
CA LEU A 74 4.19 -9.94 -15.95
C LEU A 74 3.72 -8.59 -16.48
N GLU A 75 2.44 -8.32 -16.34
CA GLU A 75 1.91 -6.98 -16.49
C GLU A 75 2.31 -6.13 -15.28
N GLY A 76 3.09 -5.06 -15.53
CA GLY A 76 3.66 -4.20 -14.48
C GLY A 76 2.63 -3.25 -13.84
N ASP A 77 1.50 -3.02 -14.49
CA ASP A 77 0.45 -2.07 -14.11
C ASP A 77 -0.68 -2.69 -13.28
N VAL A 78 -0.63 -3.99 -12.97
CA VAL A 78 -1.62 -4.66 -12.12
C VAL A 78 -1.25 -4.57 -10.65
N SER A 79 -0.08 -5.07 -10.27
CA SER A 79 0.45 -4.97 -8.90
C SER A 79 1.92 -5.35 -8.84
N SER A 80 2.75 -4.49 -8.23
CA SER A 80 4.16 -4.79 -7.95
C SER A 80 4.36 -6.00 -7.02
N GLN A 81 3.34 -6.42 -6.27
CA GLN A 81 3.41 -7.59 -5.39
C GLN A 81 3.68 -8.89 -6.15
N PHE A 82 3.29 -9.00 -7.43
CA PHE A 82 3.63 -10.15 -8.26
C PHE A 82 5.13 -10.21 -8.56
N VAL A 83 5.74 -9.06 -8.84
CA VAL A 83 7.19 -8.95 -9.03
C VAL A 83 7.91 -9.28 -7.73
N THR A 84 7.52 -8.67 -6.62
CA THR A 84 8.11 -8.92 -5.28
C THR A 84 8.06 -10.38 -4.89
N GLY A 85 6.93 -11.05 -5.07
CA GLY A 85 6.80 -12.48 -4.74
C GLY A 85 7.74 -13.36 -5.55
N LEU A 86 7.88 -13.11 -6.85
CA LEU A 86 8.86 -13.84 -7.69
C LEU A 86 10.30 -13.50 -7.30
N LEU A 87 10.62 -12.23 -7.00
CA LEU A 87 11.95 -11.85 -6.54
C LEU A 87 12.37 -12.63 -5.28
N PHE A 88 11.45 -12.92 -4.35
CA PHE A 88 11.73 -13.77 -3.19
C PHE A 88 11.90 -15.23 -3.55
N ALA A 89 11.21 -15.75 -4.54
CA ALA A 89 11.14 -17.18 -4.83
C ALA A 89 12.23 -17.66 -5.80
N LEU A 90 12.48 -16.88 -6.86
CA LEU A 90 13.35 -17.31 -7.97
C LEU A 90 14.81 -17.58 -7.59
N PRO A 91 15.42 -16.88 -6.61
CA PRO A 91 16.78 -17.21 -6.14
C PRO A 91 16.92 -18.63 -5.60
N LEU A 92 15.82 -19.21 -5.09
CA LEU A 92 15.79 -20.58 -4.51
C LEU A 92 15.79 -21.69 -5.58
N LEU A 93 15.47 -21.35 -6.82
CA LEU A 93 15.42 -22.32 -7.92
C LEU A 93 16.84 -22.72 -8.36
N LYS A 94 16.94 -23.88 -9.01
CA LYS A 94 18.22 -24.33 -9.57
C LYS A 94 18.58 -23.59 -10.87
N GLU A 95 17.57 -23.26 -11.65
CA GLU A 95 17.74 -22.63 -12.94
C GLU A 95 17.72 -21.09 -12.81
N ASN A 96 18.41 -20.44 -13.74
CA ASN A 96 18.30 -18.99 -13.88
C ASN A 96 16.90 -18.58 -14.31
N SER A 97 16.48 -17.41 -13.90
CA SER A 97 15.15 -16.87 -14.20
C SER A 97 15.23 -15.42 -14.63
N GLU A 98 14.22 -14.99 -15.38
CA GLU A 98 14.03 -13.60 -15.77
C GLU A 98 12.56 -13.23 -15.62
N ILE A 99 12.28 -12.12 -14.93
CA ILE A 99 10.97 -11.49 -14.88
C ILE A 99 10.99 -10.42 -15.97
N VAL A 100 10.11 -10.54 -16.98
CA VAL A 100 9.95 -9.56 -18.07
C VAL A 100 8.66 -8.80 -17.86
N LEU A 101 8.74 -7.48 -17.83
CA LEU A 101 7.58 -6.60 -17.71
C LEU A 101 6.99 -6.33 -19.08
N THR A 102 5.72 -6.65 -19.27
CA THR A 102 5.00 -6.44 -20.54
C THR A 102 4.31 -5.07 -20.62
N SER A 103 4.23 -4.38 -19.49
CA SER A 103 3.81 -2.98 -19.36
C SER A 103 4.69 -2.27 -18.32
N PRO A 104 4.72 -0.91 -18.27
CA PRO A 104 5.49 -0.18 -17.28
C PRO A 104 5.14 -0.59 -15.85
N LEU A 105 6.17 -0.82 -15.01
CA LEU A 105 5.95 -1.17 -13.61
C LEU A 105 5.41 0.04 -12.85
N GLU A 106 4.22 -0.12 -12.29
CA GLU A 106 3.67 0.81 -11.33
C GLU A 106 4.01 0.37 -9.89
N SER A 107 4.17 1.35 -8.99
CA SER A 107 4.68 1.13 -7.63
C SER A 107 6.07 0.47 -7.64
N LYS A 108 6.92 0.89 -8.57
CA LYS A 108 8.32 0.42 -8.66
C LYS A 108 9.07 0.50 -7.32
N PRO A 109 8.92 1.54 -6.48
CA PRO A 109 9.61 1.61 -5.18
C PRO A 109 9.42 0.37 -4.29
N TYR A 110 8.30 -0.34 -4.38
CA TYR A 110 8.12 -1.58 -3.60
C TYR A 110 8.99 -2.74 -4.12
N ALA A 111 9.23 -2.80 -5.43
CA ALA A 111 10.20 -3.74 -5.99
C ALA A 111 11.63 -3.34 -5.60
N ASP A 112 11.95 -2.04 -5.61
CA ASP A 112 13.26 -1.51 -5.20
C ASP A 112 13.56 -1.83 -3.72
N MET A 113 12.58 -1.65 -2.83
CA MET A 113 12.66 -2.08 -1.42
C MET A 113 12.96 -3.57 -1.29
N THR A 114 12.31 -4.39 -2.13
CA THR A 114 12.55 -5.84 -2.16
C THR A 114 13.98 -6.16 -2.58
N ILE A 115 14.48 -5.53 -3.64
CA ILE A 115 15.84 -5.73 -4.15
C ILE A 115 16.87 -5.27 -3.12
N GLU A 116 16.66 -4.12 -2.48
CA GLU A 116 17.54 -3.67 -1.39
C GLU A 116 17.58 -4.68 -0.23
N CYS A 117 16.42 -5.20 0.17
CA CYS A 117 16.33 -6.23 1.19
C CYS A 117 17.07 -7.50 0.76
N LEU A 118 16.81 -8.02 -0.45
CA LEU A 118 17.48 -9.20 -0.99
C LEU A 118 19.01 -9.05 -0.99
N THR A 119 19.50 -7.89 -1.40
CA THR A 119 20.94 -7.57 -1.41
C THR A 119 21.54 -7.65 -0.01
N LYS A 120 20.86 -7.13 1.01
CA LYS A 120 21.29 -7.24 2.43
C LYS A 120 21.39 -8.70 2.89
N PHE A 121 20.52 -9.55 2.39
CA PHE A 121 20.52 -10.98 2.67
C PHE A 121 21.36 -11.80 1.69
N GLY A 122 22.20 -11.16 0.87
CA GLY A 122 23.20 -11.80 0.01
C GLY A 122 22.65 -12.39 -1.28
N VAL A 123 21.48 -11.96 -1.72
CA VAL A 123 20.87 -12.33 -2.99
C VAL A 123 21.08 -11.21 -4.01
N GLU A 124 21.55 -11.57 -5.21
CA GLU A 124 21.80 -10.64 -6.29
C GLU A 124 20.69 -10.69 -7.35
N VAL A 125 20.23 -9.52 -7.74
CA VAL A 125 19.26 -9.31 -8.81
C VAL A 125 19.85 -8.29 -9.78
N SER A 126 19.88 -8.62 -11.07
CA SER A 126 20.29 -7.68 -12.13
C SER A 126 19.05 -7.05 -12.75
N GLU A 127 18.93 -5.73 -12.64
CA GLU A 127 17.82 -4.96 -13.18
C GLU A 127 18.18 -4.37 -14.53
N THR A 128 17.22 -4.37 -15.44
CA THR A 128 17.21 -3.60 -16.68
C THR A 128 15.95 -2.73 -16.74
N GLU A 129 15.76 -1.94 -17.77
CA GLU A 129 14.58 -1.08 -17.90
C GLU A 129 13.24 -1.84 -17.78
N ASN A 130 13.17 -3.05 -18.34
CA ASN A 130 11.94 -3.83 -18.42
C ASN A 130 12.08 -5.27 -17.91
N SER A 131 13.18 -5.62 -17.21
CA SER A 131 13.33 -6.96 -16.67
C SER A 131 14.21 -7.03 -15.43
N TYR A 132 14.02 -8.11 -14.67
CA TYR A 132 14.86 -8.51 -13.55
C TYR A 132 15.42 -9.90 -13.83
N LYS A 133 16.76 -10.03 -13.82
CA LYS A 133 17.45 -11.30 -14.01
C LYS A 133 17.96 -11.82 -12.69
N ILE A 134 17.65 -13.07 -12.41
CA ILE A 134 17.94 -13.74 -11.15
C ILE A 134 18.71 -15.04 -11.47
N ASN A 135 19.92 -15.14 -11.00
CA ASN A 135 20.67 -16.40 -11.05
C ASN A 135 20.05 -17.41 -10.08
N GLY A 136 19.97 -18.66 -10.48
CA GLY A 136 19.52 -19.74 -9.61
C GLY A 136 20.58 -20.15 -8.59
N ASN A 137 20.21 -21.08 -7.70
CA ASN A 137 21.07 -21.62 -6.63
C ASN A 137 21.64 -20.56 -5.67
N GLN A 138 21.00 -19.43 -5.52
CA GLN A 138 21.40 -18.45 -4.51
C GLN A 138 20.93 -18.90 -3.12
N GLN A 139 21.64 -18.45 -2.11
CA GLN A 139 21.33 -18.74 -0.72
C GLN A 139 21.17 -17.45 0.06
N TYR A 140 20.07 -17.34 0.77
CA TYR A 140 19.87 -16.28 1.73
C TYR A 140 20.86 -16.42 2.89
N LYS A 141 21.57 -15.35 3.21
CA LYS A 141 22.53 -15.29 4.30
C LYS A 141 21.92 -14.58 5.50
N PRO A 142 22.13 -15.07 6.72
CA PRO A 142 21.71 -14.34 7.92
C PRO A 142 22.27 -12.93 7.93
N TYR A 143 21.41 -11.96 8.23
CA TYR A 143 21.78 -10.55 8.34
C TYR A 143 21.03 -9.91 9.51
N ASN A 144 21.75 -9.22 10.38
CA ASN A 144 21.15 -8.47 11.48
C ASN A 144 20.75 -7.08 10.98
N ALA A 145 19.48 -6.79 10.96
CA ALA A 145 18.95 -5.51 10.53
C ALA A 145 17.92 -4.98 11.52
N SER A 146 17.83 -3.66 11.61
CA SER A 146 16.65 -2.99 12.13
C SER A 146 15.76 -2.60 10.96
N VAL A 147 14.48 -2.89 11.07
CA VAL A 147 13.49 -2.41 10.09
C VAL A 147 13.37 -0.90 10.26
N GLU A 148 13.50 -0.16 9.17
CA GLU A 148 13.31 1.29 9.17
C GLU A 148 11.84 1.67 9.40
N GLY A 149 11.60 2.91 9.85
CA GLY A 149 10.24 3.44 9.99
C GLY A 149 9.52 3.53 8.66
N ASP A 150 8.20 3.42 8.71
CA ASP A 150 7.32 3.39 7.54
C ASP A 150 6.84 4.81 7.18
N TYR A 151 7.29 5.32 6.04
CA TYR A 151 6.87 6.63 5.52
C TYR A 151 5.37 6.70 5.20
N SER A 152 4.76 5.57 4.84
CA SER A 152 3.33 5.49 4.57
C SER A 152 2.51 5.75 5.84
N GLN A 153 2.96 5.24 7.00
CA GLN A 153 2.34 5.52 8.30
C GLN A 153 2.71 6.91 8.82
N ALA A 154 3.98 7.32 8.67
CA ALA A 154 4.43 8.65 9.07
C ALA A 154 3.70 9.78 8.32
N ALA A 155 3.22 9.52 7.10
CA ALA A 155 2.52 10.50 6.28
C ALA A 155 1.26 11.08 6.96
N PHE A 156 0.59 10.29 7.81
CA PHE A 156 -0.56 10.79 8.58
C PHE A 156 -0.13 11.88 9.54
N PHE A 157 0.97 11.70 10.26
CA PHE A 157 1.47 12.67 11.23
C PHE A 157 2.19 13.86 10.54
N TYR A 158 2.86 13.65 9.41
CA TYR A 158 3.36 14.76 8.59
C TYR A 158 2.21 15.64 8.09
N THR A 159 1.10 15.04 7.67
CA THR A 159 -0.10 15.79 7.29
C THR A 159 -0.70 16.51 8.50
N ALA A 160 -0.80 15.86 9.67
CA ALA A 160 -1.23 16.54 10.89
C ALA A 160 -0.38 17.77 11.20
N ASN A 161 0.96 17.67 11.06
CA ASN A 161 1.87 18.78 11.26
C ASN A 161 1.66 19.91 10.23
N ALA A 162 1.45 19.56 8.95
CA ALA A 162 1.10 20.55 7.93
C ALA A 162 -0.22 21.27 8.23
N LEU A 163 -1.14 20.58 8.91
CA LEU A 163 -2.42 21.12 9.38
C LEU A 163 -2.32 21.87 10.72
N GLY A 164 -1.12 22.02 11.29
CA GLY A 164 -0.87 22.85 12.48
C GLY A 164 -0.63 22.07 13.78
N SER A 165 -0.50 20.77 13.74
CA SER A 165 -0.01 19.98 14.87
C SER A 165 1.53 20.14 15.00
N ASN A 166 2.10 19.61 16.08
CA ASN A 166 3.54 19.62 16.32
C ASN A 166 3.99 18.25 16.88
N VAL A 167 4.00 17.25 16.00
CA VAL A 167 4.41 15.88 16.34
C VAL A 167 5.86 15.68 15.89
N GLU A 168 6.72 15.22 16.80
CA GLU A 168 8.08 14.79 16.46
C GLU A 168 8.01 13.37 15.86
N ILE A 169 8.60 13.19 14.67
CA ILE A 169 8.63 11.93 13.95
C ILE A 169 10.09 11.47 13.87
N SER A 170 10.37 10.30 14.41
CA SER A 170 11.71 9.72 14.47
C SER A 170 11.75 8.31 13.89
N GLY A 171 12.96 7.75 13.71
CA GLY A 171 13.14 6.38 13.24
C GLY A 171 13.01 6.18 11.74
N LEU A 172 12.78 7.23 10.97
CA LEU A 172 12.74 7.19 9.51
C LEU A 172 14.14 7.29 8.91
N ASN A 173 14.39 6.54 7.84
CA ASN A 173 15.64 6.65 7.08
C ASN A 173 15.50 7.74 6.01
N PRO A 174 16.27 8.86 6.08
CA PRO A 174 16.19 9.93 5.08
C PRO A 174 16.62 9.50 3.68
N ASN A 175 17.35 8.39 3.56
CA ASN A 175 17.79 7.80 2.29
C ASN A 175 16.97 6.56 1.89
N SER A 176 15.81 6.36 2.51
CA SER A 176 14.94 5.24 2.20
C SER A 176 14.49 5.25 0.73
N VAL A 177 14.43 4.08 0.14
CA VAL A 177 13.85 3.83 -1.19
C VAL A 177 12.32 3.74 -1.16
N GLN A 178 11.67 3.90 0.00
CA GLN A 178 10.22 3.94 0.11
C GLN A 178 9.67 5.09 -0.73
N GLY A 179 8.77 4.79 -1.67
CA GLY A 179 8.14 5.79 -2.54
C GLY A 179 7.37 6.84 -1.74
N ASP A 180 6.75 6.43 -0.65
CA ASP A 180 5.92 7.26 0.22
C ASP A 180 6.70 8.36 0.96
N ARG A 181 8.06 8.34 0.95
CA ARG A 181 8.89 9.48 1.33
C ARG A 181 8.56 10.75 0.55
N LYS A 182 7.93 10.60 -0.62
CA LYS A 182 7.42 11.70 -1.46
C LYS A 182 6.48 12.66 -0.73
N ILE A 183 5.85 12.23 0.37
CA ILE A 183 5.01 13.10 1.21
C ILE A 183 5.76 14.35 1.66
N LEU A 184 7.06 14.24 1.98
CA LEU A 184 7.89 15.38 2.41
C LEU A 184 8.01 16.43 1.30
N GLU A 185 8.31 16.00 0.07
CA GLU A 185 8.43 16.87 -1.08
C GLU A 185 7.10 17.57 -1.41
N ILE A 186 5.99 16.83 -1.31
CA ILE A 186 4.66 17.39 -1.57
C ILE A 186 4.32 18.45 -0.52
N ILE A 187 4.50 18.16 0.77
CA ILE A 187 4.27 19.13 1.85
C ILE A 187 5.17 20.36 1.69
N ASP A 188 6.46 20.16 1.42
CA ASP A 188 7.41 21.26 1.23
C ASP A 188 6.99 22.15 0.06
N SER A 189 6.50 21.58 -1.04
CA SER A 189 5.99 22.33 -2.18
C SER A 189 4.76 23.17 -1.86
N MET A 190 3.92 22.70 -0.94
CA MET A 190 2.71 23.41 -0.48
C MET A 190 3.04 24.49 0.55
N CYS A 191 4.12 24.35 1.31
CA CYS A 191 4.51 25.27 2.38
C CYS A 191 5.31 26.49 1.88
N TYR A 192 5.10 26.95 0.65
CA TYR A 192 5.85 28.07 0.04
C TYR A 192 5.79 29.38 0.86
N ASN A 193 4.72 29.59 1.65
CA ASN A 193 4.62 30.67 2.64
C ASN A 193 4.17 30.07 3.97
N LYS A 194 4.89 30.30 5.05
CA LYS A 194 4.62 29.80 6.42
C LYS A 194 3.20 30.07 6.98
N SER A 195 2.34 30.77 6.24
CA SER A 195 1.00 31.19 6.68
C SER A 195 -0.17 30.47 6.00
N CYS A 196 0.04 29.76 4.89
CA CYS A 196 -1.01 28.99 4.22
C CYS A 196 -0.41 27.85 3.38
N LEU A 197 -1.14 26.74 3.31
CA LEU A 197 -0.80 25.63 2.42
C LEU A 197 -1.16 26.02 0.98
N GLY A 198 -0.27 25.72 0.04
CA GLY A 198 -0.54 25.78 -1.39
C GLY A 198 -1.41 24.61 -1.87
N SER A 199 -1.60 24.51 -3.18
CA SER A 199 -2.17 23.32 -3.83
C SER A 199 -1.06 22.44 -4.40
N PHE A 200 -1.39 21.22 -4.80
CA PHE A 200 -0.46 20.30 -5.44
C PHE A 200 -1.11 19.57 -6.63
N LYS A 201 -0.25 19.08 -7.51
CA LYS A 201 -0.60 18.08 -8.53
C LYS A 201 0.33 16.88 -8.36
N ALA A 202 -0.23 15.74 -7.97
CA ALA A 202 0.54 14.54 -7.62
C ALA A 202 0.30 13.40 -8.59
N ASP A 203 1.38 12.90 -9.18
CA ASP A 203 1.41 11.59 -9.84
C ASP A 203 1.53 10.50 -8.78
N CYS A 204 0.47 9.71 -8.61
CA CYS A 204 0.39 8.69 -7.58
C CYS A 204 0.66 7.27 -8.10
N LYS A 205 1.21 7.14 -9.29
CA LYS A 205 1.63 5.87 -9.86
C LYS A 205 2.53 5.06 -8.90
N ASP A 206 3.50 5.71 -8.26
CA ASP A 206 4.50 5.08 -7.40
C ASP A 206 4.25 5.29 -5.89
N ILE A 207 3.22 6.06 -5.54
CA ILE A 207 2.85 6.40 -4.15
C ILE A 207 1.36 6.18 -3.87
N PRO A 208 0.77 5.02 -4.27
CA PRO A 208 -0.68 4.80 -4.17
C PRO A 208 -1.19 4.88 -2.73
N ASP A 209 -0.36 4.54 -1.77
CA ASP A 209 -0.74 4.49 -0.36
C ASP A 209 -0.82 5.89 0.28
N LEU A 210 -0.23 6.91 -0.34
CA LEU A 210 -0.40 8.30 0.08
C LEU A 210 -1.71 8.94 -0.38
N VAL A 211 -2.38 8.39 -1.41
CA VAL A 211 -3.57 9.03 -2.01
C VAL A 211 -4.63 9.43 -0.99
N PRO A 212 -5.05 8.58 -0.03
CA PRO A 212 -6.07 8.96 0.93
C PRO A 212 -5.65 10.15 1.81
N ILE A 213 -4.41 10.15 2.31
CA ILE A 213 -3.95 11.25 3.18
C ILE A 213 -3.63 12.53 2.40
N LEU A 214 -3.20 12.42 1.14
CA LEU A 214 -3.06 13.57 0.24
C LEU A 214 -4.41 14.22 -0.06
N ALA A 215 -5.49 13.44 -0.15
CA ALA A 215 -6.83 14.00 -0.33
C ALA A 215 -7.24 14.82 0.90
N VAL A 216 -6.92 14.38 2.12
CA VAL A 216 -7.12 15.17 3.34
C VAL A 216 -6.31 16.46 3.29
N LEU A 217 -5.02 16.38 2.94
CA LEU A 217 -4.14 17.53 2.84
C LEU A 217 -4.64 18.56 1.81
N GLY A 218 -5.11 18.08 0.65
CA GLY A 218 -5.63 18.92 -0.43
C GLY A 218 -6.87 19.73 -0.05
N CYS A 219 -7.69 19.22 0.88
CA CYS A 219 -8.86 19.96 1.39
C CYS A 219 -8.50 21.30 2.04
N PHE A 220 -7.26 21.48 2.49
CA PHE A 220 -6.83 22.67 3.24
C PHE A 220 -5.80 23.51 2.48
N GLY A 221 -5.63 23.27 1.19
CA GLY A 221 -4.82 24.10 0.31
C GLY A 221 -5.47 25.48 0.03
N ASN A 222 -4.78 26.31 -0.72
CA ASN A 222 -5.29 27.63 -1.15
C ASN A 222 -5.93 27.62 -2.55
N ASP A 223 -5.80 26.52 -3.28
CA ASP A 223 -6.35 26.30 -4.61
C ASP A 223 -6.63 24.82 -4.83
N THR A 224 -7.21 24.45 -5.96
CA THR A 224 -7.56 23.09 -6.33
C THR A 224 -6.31 22.20 -6.40
N SER A 225 -6.36 21.07 -5.74
CA SER A 225 -5.33 20.01 -5.82
C SER A 225 -5.81 18.86 -6.70
N GLU A 226 -4.86 18.20 -7.38
CA GLU A 226 -5.14 17.10 -8.30
C GLU A 226 -4.27 15.87 -7.97
N ILE A 227 -4.90 14.71 -7.92
CA ILE A 227 -4.27 13.40 -7.81
C ILE A 227 -4.61 12.63 -9.08
N TYR A 228 -3.59 12.05 -9.75
CA TYR A 228 -3.78 11.28 -10.98
C TYR A 228 -2.89 10.03 -11.00
N ASN A 229 -3.07 9.16 -11.99
CA ASN A 229 -2.42 7.84 -12.07
C ASN A 229 -2.69 6.96 -10.82
N ALA A 230 -3.92 6.99 -10.32
CA ALA A 230 -4.33 6.30 -9.10
C ALA A 230 -5.42 5.24 -9.34
N GLN A 231 -5.68 4.84 -10.58
CA GLN A 231 -6.78 3.94 -10.97
C GLN A 231 -6.77 2.61 -10.19
N ARG A 232 -5.59 2.06 -9.89
CA ARG A 232 -5.43 0.79 -9.16
C ARG A 232 -5.95 0.82 -7.72
N LEU A 233 -6.19 1.99 -7.16
CA LEU A 233 -6.76 2.11 -5.82
C LEU A 233 -8.21 1.61 -5.74
N ARG A 234 -8.88 1.41 -6.88
CA ARG A 234 -10.24 0.84 -6.94
C ARG A 234 -10.30 -0.63 -6.56
N ILE A 235 -9.18 -1.37 -6.69
CA ILE A 235 -9.07 -2.80 -6.41
C ILE A 235 -8.25 -3.14 -5.16
N LYS A 236 -8.08 -2.16 -4.26
CA LYS A 236 -7.41 -2.34 -2.96
C LYS A 236 -8.39 -2.87 -1.91
N GLU A 237 -8.10 -2.66 -0.63
CA GLU A 237 -8.93 -3.07 0.52
C GLU A 237 -10.36 -2.49 0.42
N SER A 238 -10.47 -1.30 -0.12
CA SER A 238 -11.70 -0.65 -0.57
C SER A 238 -11.51 -0.08 -1.98
N ASP A 239 -12.53 0.48 -2.62
CA ASP A 239 -12.32 1.46 -3.69
C ASP A 239 -11.87 2.76 -3.02
N ARG A 240 -10.54 2.88 -2.80
CA ARG A 240 -9.97 3.99 -2.01
C ARG A 240 -10.28 5.35 -2.57
N LEU A 241 -10.40 5.50 -3.91
CA LEU A 241 -10.78 6.78 -4.52
C LEU A 241 -12.19 7.18 -4.09
N ARG A 242 -13.12 6.23 -4.12
CA ARG A 242 -14.49 6.48 -3.70
C ARG A 242 -14.58 6.61 -2.18
N SER A 243 -13.96 5.71 -1.41
CA SER A 243 -14.06 5.72 0.05
C SER A 243 -13.52 7.01 0.68
N VAL A 244 -12.37 7.53 0.22
CA VAL A 244 -11.82 8.79 0.72
C VAL A 244 -12.66 9.99 0.29
N SER A 245 -13.16 10.00 -0.95
CA SER A 245 -14.04 11.07 -1.44
C SER A 245 -15.35 11.11 -0.65
N ASP A 246 -16.00 9.96 -0.46
CA ASP A 246 -17.26 9.86 0.30
C ASP A 246 -17.05 10.28 1.76
N MET A 247 -15.95 9.85 2.38
CA MET A 247 -15.58 10.23 3.75
C MET A 247 -15.42 11.75 3.87
N LEU A 248 -14.59 12.37 3.01
CA LEU A 248 -14.33 13.81 3.05
C LEU A 248 -15.58 14.63 2.72
N ASN A 249 -16.35 14.23 1.71
CA ASN A 249 -17.58 14.94 1.31
C ASN A 249 -18.66 14.87 2.39
N LYS A 250 -18.77 13.76 3.14
CA LYS A 250 -19.65 13.67 4.32
C LYS A 250 -19.28 14.66 5.43
N LEU A 251 -18.00 14.99 5.53
CA LEU A 251 -17.48 15.97 6.48
C LEU A 251 -17.47 17.40 5.90
N GLY A 252 -18.11 17.64 4.75
CA GLY A 252 -18.19 18.96 4.14
C GLY A 252 -17.01 19.33 3.25
N GLY A 253 -16.16 18.39 2.90
CA GLY A 253 -15.13 18.53 1.86
C GLY A 253 -15.73 18.64 0.45
N ASN A 254 -14.91 18.96 -0.53
CA ASN A 254 -15.33 19.04 -1.94
C ASN A 254 -14.34 18.24 -2.79
N VAL A 255 -14.57 16.92 -2.87
CA VAL A 255 -13.72 15.95 -3.56
C VAL A 255 -14.49 15.29 -4.67
N THR A 256 -14.00 15.43 -5.90
CA THR A 256 -14.57 14.82 -7.11
C THR A 256 -13.71 13.65 -7.54
N VAL A 257 -14.32 12.47 -7.66
CA VAL A 257 -13.67 11.26 -8.18
C VAL A 257 -13.59 11.34 -9.71
N LYS A 258 -12.38 11.15 -10.25
CA LYS A 258 -12.11 10.95 -11.69
C LYS A 258 -11.88 9.47 -11.98
N GLU A 259 -11.72 9.12 -13.24
CA GLU A 259 -11.45 7.74 -13.66
C GLU A 259 -10.18 7.19 -13.00
N ASP A 260 -9.12 7.98 -12.99
CA ASP A 260 -7.77 7.61 -12.51
C ASP A 260 -7.28 8.44 -11.32
N GLY A 261 -8.16 9.19 -10.63
CA GLY A 261 -7.71 10.06 -9.55
C GLY A 261 -8.79 10.87 -8.87
N LEU A 262 -8.37 11.98 -8.27
CA LEU A 262 -9.22 12.89 -7.51
C LEU A 262 -8.92 14.35 -7.88
N VAL A 263 -9.96 15.18 -7.86
CA VAL A 263 -9.85 16.64 -7.84
C VAL A 263 -10.41 17.10 -6.50
N ILE A 264 -9.61 17.88 -5.76
CA ILE A 264 -9.91 18.33 -4.41
C ILE A 264 -9.96 19.85 -4.42
N GLU A 265 -11.14 20.42 -4.20
CA GLU A 265 -11.31 21.84 -4.01
C GLU A 265 -11.16 22.17 -2.52
N PRO A 266 -10.43 23.24 -2.16
CA PRO A 266 -10.14 23.55 -0.78
C PRO A 266 -11.39 24.02 -0.02
N VAL A 267 -11.43 23.70 1.28
CA VAL A 267 -12.45 24.15 2.21
C VAL A 267 -11.79 24.85 3.41
N ARG A 268 -12.53 25.70 4.11
CA ARG A 268 -11.99 26.39 5.30
C ARG A 268 -11.95 25.50 6.53
N THR A 269 -12.93 24.65 6.68
CA THR A 269 -13.10 23.72 7.80
C THR A 269 -13.91 22.53 7.32
N LEU A 270 -13.74 21.41 7.98
CA LEU A 270 -14.65 20.27 7.87
C LEU A 270 -15.69 20.33 8.99
N HIS A 271 -16.73 19.52 8.88
CA HIS A 271 -17.81 19.45 9.87
C HIS A 271 -17.74 18.11 10.62
N GLY A 272 -18.31 18.09 11.83
CA GLY A 272 -18.55 16.85 12.53
C GLY A 272 -19.51 15.94 11.73
N GLY A 273 -19.42 14.64 11.93
CA GLY A 273 -20.29 13.71 11.22
C GLY A 273 -19.92 12.25 11.42
N VAL A 274 -20.71 11.35 10.81
CA VAL A 274 -20.48 9.90 10.85
C VAL A 274 -19.91 9.46 9.52
N VAL A 275 -18.74 8.83 9.54
CA VAL A 275 -18.05 8.30 8.35
C VAL A 275 -17.76 6.82 8.51
N ASP A 276 -17.65 6.11 7.39
CA ASP A 276 -17.35 4.70 7.34
C ASP A 276 -15.92 4.50 6.81
N SER A 277 -15.12 3.74 7.52
CA SER A 277 -13.79 3.34 7.08
C SER A 277 -13.81 2.38 5.86
N CYS A 278 -14.96 1.81 5.55
CA CYS A 278 -15.13 0.76 4.54
C CYS A 278 -14.19 -0.44 4.79
N GLY A 279 -13.85 -0.72 6.07
CA GLY A 279 -12.89 -1.75 6.46
C GLY A 279 -11.46 -1.46 6.00
N ASP A 280 -11.14 -0.24 5.59
CA ASP A 280 -9.81 0.18 5.15
C ASP A 280 -9.13 1.04 6.21
N HIS A 281 -8.01 0.54 6.73
CA HIS A 281 -7.22 1.21 7.76
C HIS A 281 -6.78 2.63 7.38
N ARG A 282 -6.48 2.87 6.09
CA ARG A 282 -6.06 4.19 5.62
C ARG A 282 -7.20 5.20 5.66
N ILE A 283 -8.42 4.75 5.37
CA ILE A 283 -9.60 5.63 5.45
C ILE A 283 -9.91 5.96 6.91
N ALA A 284 -9.82 4.97 7.83
CA ALA A 284 -9.99 5.22 9.26
C ALA A 284 -8.98 6.24 9.81
N MET A 285 -7.69 6.07 9.48
CA MET A 285 -6.63 7.01 9.90
C MET A 285 -6.80 8.39 9.24
N CYS A 286 -7.20 8.45 7.97
CA CYS A 286 -7.51 9.71 7.29
C CYS A 286 -8.65 10.46 7.97
N ALA A 287 -9.71 9.78 8.38
CA ALA A 287 -10.83 10.39 9.09
C ALA A 287 -10.39 10.99 10.43
N ALA A 288 -9.49 10.31 11.16
CA ALA A 288 -8.92 10.82 12.41
C ALA A 288 -8.06 12.09 12.19
N ILE A 289 -7.25 12.12 11.11
CA ILE A 289 -6.46 13.32 10.78
C ILE A 289 -7.36 14.46 10.26
N ALA A 290 -8.38 14.16 9.46
CA ALA A 290 -9.36 15.13 9.00
C ALA A 290 -10.12 15.78 10.17
N ALA A 291 -10.41 15.00 11.23
CA ALA A 291 -11.08 15.47 12.45
C ALA A 291 -10.32 16.60 13.17
N LEU A 292 -8.98 16.73 12.99
CA LEU A 292 -8.21 17.84 13.53
C LEU A 292 -8.65 19.21 13.00
N LYS A 293 -9.36 19.22 11.88
CA LYS A 293 -9.87 20.43 11.21
C LYS A 293 -11.41 20.45 11.10
N ALA A 294 -12.09 19.61 11.85
CA ALA A 294 -13.55 19.60 11.94
C ALA A 294 -14.03 20.51 13.07
N ASP A 295 -15.20 21.14 12.88
CA ASP A 295 -15.87 21.99 13.87
C ASP A 295 -16.79 21.19 14.81
N GLY A 296 -16.78 19.87 14.74
CA GLY A 296 -17.56 18.96 15.58
C GLY A 296 -16.96 17.56 15.63
N ASP A 297 -17.58 16.67 16.39
CA ASP A 297 -17.10 15.29 16.57
C ASP A 297 -17.22 14.49 15.27
N VAL A 298 -16.18 13.74 14.95
CA VAL A 298 -16.15 12.79 13.83
C VAL A 298 -16.26 11.37 14.38
N ILE A 299 -17.34 10.68 14.03
CA ILE A 299 -17.56 9.28 14.42
C ILE A 299 -17.11 8.39 13.27
N ILE A 300 -16.14 7.51 13.53
CA ILE A 300 -15.55 6.60 12.54
C ILE A 300 -16.10 5.20 12.76
N GLN A 301 -16.95 4.73 11.87
CA GLN A 301 -17.42 3.35 11.85
C GLN A 301 -16.34 2.44 11.27
N GLY A 302 -16.13 1.25 11.87
CA GLY A 302 -15.08 0.32 11.45
C GLY A 302 -13.65 0.83 11.76
N ALA A 303 -13.50 1.64 12.81
CA ALA A 303 -12.21 2.22 13.20
C ALA A 303 -11.16 1.16 13.59
N GLU A 304 -11.58 -0.03 14.01
CA GLU A 304 -10.74 -1.20 14.29
C GLU A 304 -9.94 -1.67 13.07
N SER A 305 -10.33 -1.28 11.86
CA SER A 305 -9.57 -1.58 10.63
C SER A 305 -8.12 -1.10 10.67
N VAL A 306 -7.75 -0.15 11.55
CA VAL A 306 -6.37 0.29 11.77
C VAL A 306 -5.45 -0.85 12.23
N GLU A 307 -5.99 -1.89 12.87
CA GLU A 307 -5.24 -3.07 13.32
C GLU A 307 -4.52 -3.78 12.16
N LYS A 308 -4.98 -3.62 10.93
CA LYS A 308 -4.37 -4.23 9.74
C LYS A 308 -2.95 -3.70 9.42
N SER A 309 -2.60 -2.49 9.88
CA SER A 309 -1.31 -1.88 9.56
C SER A 309 -0.72 -1.02 10.67
N TYR A 310 -1.55 -0.48 11.56
CA TYR A 310 -1.11 0.35 12.68
C TYR A 310 -2.00 0.10 13.92
N PRO A 311 -1.85 -1.06 14.60
CA PRO A 311 -2.74 -1.45 15.69
C PRO A 311 -2.86 -0.40 16.81
N ASN A 312 -1.76 0.30 17.11
CA ASN A 312 -1.71 1.29 18.18
C ASN A 312 -2.06 2.72 17.72
N PHE A 313 -2.57 2.90 16.49
CA PHE A 313 -2.79 4.24 15.91
C PHE A 313 -3.59 5.18 16.82
N PHE A 314 -4.72 4.74 17.38
CA PHE A 314 -5.55 5.59 18.23
C PHE A 314 -4.95 5.81 19.62
N GLU A 315 -4.15 4.87 20.11
CA GLU A 315 -3.38 5.06 21.34
C GLU A 315 -2.31 6.13 21.16
N ASP A 316 -1.51 6.03 20.08
CA ASP A 316 -0.49 7.01 19.75
C ASP A 316 -1.12 8.38 19.41
N TYR A 317 -2.24 8.40 18.68
CA TYR A 317 -2.99 9.62 18.39
C TYR A 317 -3.40 10.35 19.68
N ASN A 318 -3.90 9.61 20.70
CA ASN A 318 -4.29 10.17 22.00
C ASN A 318 -3.06 10.63 22.80
N ASN A 319 -1.97 9.85 22.82
CA ASN A 319 -0.73 10.18 23.51
C ASN A 319 -0.09 11.45 22.95
N LEU A 320 -0.30 11.75 21.67
CA LEU A 320 0.16 12.94 20.97
C LEU A 320 -0.77 14.15 21.15
N GLY A 321 -1.85 14.02 21.94
CA GLY A 321 -2.78 15.12 22.23
C GLY A 321 -4.08 15.08 21.46
N GLY A 322 -4.31 14.08 20.63
CA GLY A 322 -5.60 13.79 20.03
C GLY A 322 -6.66 13.40 21.09
N LYS A 323 -7.91 13.35 20.68
CA LYS A 323 -9.03 12.97 21.55
C LYS A 323 -9.90 11.95 20.82
N ALA A 324 -9.52 10.69 20.88
CA ALA A 324 -10.32 9.59 20.37
C ALA A 324 -10.82 8.72 21.53
N SER A 325 -12.06 8.27 21.44
CA SER A 325 -12.67 7.33 22.36
C SER A 325 -13.46 6.27 21.62
N VAL A 326 -13.52 5.06 22.15
CA VAL A 326 -14.32 3.97 21.60
C VAL A 326 -15.77 4.16 22.01
N ILE A 327 -16.68 4.11 21.05
CA ILE A 327 -18.13 4.08 21.28
C ILE A 327 -18.59 2.67 20.90
N ILE A 328 -19.05 1.91 21.90
CA ILE A 328 -19.69 0.62 21.66
C ILE A 328 -21.16 0.91 21.37
N MET A 329 -21.58 0.70 20.13
CA MET A 329 -22.99 0.76 19.76
C MET A 329 -23.60 -0.62 20.08
N GLU A 330 -24.54 -0.65 21.01
CA GLU A 330 -25.33 -1.83 21.36
C GLU A 330 -26.34 -2.19 20.25
#